data_10be1cfc0d35200d9a5d9b4063acf56a
#
_entry.id   10be1cfc0d35200d9a5d9b4063acf56a
#
_cell.length_a   1.000
_cell.length_b   1.000
_cell.length_c   1.000
_cell.angle_alpha   90.00
_cell.angle_beta   90.00
_cell.angle_gamma   90.00
#
_symmetry.space_group_name_H-M   'P 1'
#
loop_
_entity.id
_entity.type
_entity.pdbx_description
1 polymer ?
#
loop_
_entity_poly.entity_id
_entity_poly.type
_entity_poly.pdbx_seq_one_letter_code
_entity_poly.pdbx_strand_id
1 'polypeptide(L)'
;MLNCNGKKYTILTCQPRFPIADSAFTEIPAGVFDGEVFSGVAAKELKEEVGITIRAESLVDMTEQVYGGRYPGMYPSPGGCDEYIKLFLYEQDVSAEQLDSFKGKATGLMEEGEYISLKVVELDRLIEETSDAKALCAFTLYQYLQSKKQ
;
A
#
# COMPACT_ATOMS: atom_id res chain seq x y z
N MET A 1 5.29 -1.12 5.35
CA MET A 1 6.18 -0.11 5.97
C MET A 1 7.54 -0.71 6.26
N LEU A 2 8.59 0.10 6.15
CA LEU A 2 9.97 -0.29 6.40
C LEU A 2 10.53 0.55 7.55
N ASN A 3 11.14 -0.10 8.53
CA ASN A 3 11.82 0.59 9.62
C ASN A 3 13.33 0.58 9.33
N CYS A 4 13.96 1.75 9.28
CA CYS A 4 15.38 1.89 9.03
C CYS A 4 15.95 3.01 9.93
N ASN A 5 16.98 2.69 10.72
CA ASN A 5 17.67 3.65 11.59
C ASN A 5 16.73 4.51 12.45
N GLY A 6 15.67 3.90 13.02
CA GLY A 6 14.70 4.58 13.89
C GLY A 6 13.65 5.43 13.15
N LYS A 7 13.70 5.50 11.83
CA LYS A 7 12.68 6.15 11.00
C LYS A 7 11.78 5.13 10.31
N LYS A 8 10.58 5.56 9.98
CA LYS A 8 9.59 4.77 9.24
C LYS A 8 9.47 5.29 7.80
N TYR A 9 9.42 4.35 6.86
CA TYR A 9 9.28 4.61 5.44
C TYR A 9 8.11 3.81 4.88
N THR A 10 7.50 4.32 3.82
CA THR A 10 6.56 3.58 2.99
C THR A 10 7.11 3.46 1.58
N ILE A 11 6.71 2.41 0.88
CA ILE A 11 6.96 2.27 -0.56
C ILE A 11 5.67 2.63 -1.26
N LEU A 12 5.77 3.52 -2.24
CA LEU A 12 4.72 3.86 -3.17
C LEU A 12 5.08 3.33 -4.55
N THR A 13 4.07 2.96 -5.31
CA THR A 13 4.17 2.63 -6.73
C THR A 13 3.86 3.86 -7.56
N CYS A 14 4.61 4.09 -8.64
CA CYS A 14 4.35 5.12 -9.63
C CYS A 14 4.00 4.44 -10.94
N GLN A 15 2.77 4.65 -11.44
CA GLN A 15 2.29 4.02 -12.67
C GLN A 15 1.30 4.92 -13.41
N PRO A 16 1.08 4.70 -14.73
CA PRO A 16 0.10 5.48 -15.48
C PRO A 16 -1.34 5.22 -14.99
N ARG A 17 -2.13 6.28 -14.87
CA ARG A 17 -3.57 6.23 -14.55
C ARG A 17 -4.37 7.04 -15.58
N PHE A 18 -4.77 6.38 -16.67
CA PHE A 18 -5.47 7.00 -17.80
C PHE A 18 -6.72 7.80 -17.42
N PRO A 19 -7.59 7.32 -16.48
CA PRO A 19 -8.83 8.05 -16.16
C PRO A 19 -8.60 9.47 -15.63
N ILE A 20 -7.44 9.72 -15.00
CA ILE A 20 -7.06 11.03 -14.48
C ILE A 20 -5.99 11.72 -15.31
N ALA A 21 -5.64 11.12 -16.47
CA ALA A 21 -4.62 11.61 -17.40
C ALA A 21 -3.23 11.84 -16.74
N ASP A 22 -2.88 11.01 -15.77
CA ASP A 22 -1.58 11.04 -15.10
C ASP A 22 -0.71 9.88 -15.62
N SER A 23 0.49 10.21 -16.07
CA SER A 23 1.44 9.22 -16.59
C SER A 23 2.33 8.57 -15.52
N ALA A 24 2.32 9.09 -14.29
CA ALA A 24 3.18 8.64 -13.19
C ALA A 24 2.50 8.85 -11.81
N PHE A 25 1.22 8.50 -11.72
CA PHE A 25 0.46 8.65 -10.48
C PHE A 25 1.10 7.81 -9.36
N THR A 26 1.26 8.45 -8.21
CA THR A 26 1.91 7.84 -7.04
C THR A 26 0.85 7.33 -6.07
N GLU A 27 0.89 6.04 -5.74
CA GLU A 27 -0.12 5.38 -4.89
C GLU A 27 0.48 4.26 -4.03
N ILE A 28 -0.26 3.73 -3.06
CA ILE A 28 0.16 2.50 -2.37
C ILE A 28 -0.08 1.27 -3.25
N PRO A 29 0.73 0.20 -3.10
CA PRO A 29 0.50 -1.07 -3.80
C PRO A 29 -0.92 -1.56 -3.57
N ALA A 30 -1.61 -1.98 -4.64
CA ALA A 30 -3.01 -2.40 -4.58
C ALA A 30 -3.37 -3.35 -5.70
N GLY A 31 -4.11 -4.40 -5.39
CA GLY A 31 -4.64 -5.37 -6.35
C GLY A 31 -6.15 -5.54 -6.25
N VAL A 32 -6.71 -6.11 -7.30
CA VAL A 32 -8.14 -6.42 -7.40
C VAL A 32 -8.43 -7.78 -6.78
N PHE A 33 -9.47 -7.85 -5.96
CA PHE A 33 -9.93 -9.11 -5.38
C PHE A 33 -10.60 -9.97 -6.44
N ASP A 34 -10.09 -11.16 -6.66
CA ASP A 34 -10.54 -12.11 -7.70
C ASP A 34 -11.23 -13.38 -7.15
N GLY A 35 -11.65 -13.35 -5.87
CA GLY A 35 -12.33 -14.46 -5.21
C GLY A 35 -11.43 -15.31 -4.30
N GLU A 36 -10.15 -14.99 -4.20
CA GLU A 36 -9.22 -15.57 -3.23
C GLU A 36 -9.40 -14.94 -1.83
N VAL A 37 -8.52 -15.30 -0.88
CA VAL A 37 -8.47 -14.63 0.42
C VAL A 37 -7.80 -13.27 0.26
N PHE A 38 -8.40 -12.20 0.79
CA PHE A 38 -7.88 -10.82 0.66
C PHE A 38 -6.40 -10.66 1.05
N SER A 39 -5.96 -11.30 2.12
CA SER A 39 -4.54 -11.25 2.53
C SER A 39 -3.62 -11.99 1.55
N GLY A 40 -4.13 -13.00 0.84
CA GLY A 40 -3.41 -13.70 -0.23
C GLY A 40 -3.17 -12.78 -1.43
N VAL A 41 -4.21 -12.07 -1.88
CA VAL A 41 -4.11 -11.06 -2.94
C VAL A 41 -3.12 -9.97 -2.55
N ALA A 42 -3.24 -9.39 -1.36
CA ALA A 42 -2.32 -8.35 -0.90
C ALA A 42 -0.86 -8.81 -0.82
N ALA A 43 -0.60 -10.08 -0.44
CA ALA A 43 0.75 -10.63 -0.43
C ALA A 43 1.30 -10.87 -1.85
N LYS A 44 0.45 -11.27 -2.79
CA LYS A 44 0.79 -11.44 -4.21
C LYS A 44 1.17 -10.09 -4.83
N GLU A 45 0.33 -9.07 -4.64
CA GLU A 45 0.58 -7.71 -5.15
C GLU A 45 1.87 -7.11 -4.60
N LEU A 46 2.16 -7.30 -3.31
CA LEU A 46 3.43 -6.87 -2.71
C LEU A 46 4.63 -7.51 -3.39
N LYS A 47 4.51 -8.76 -3.84
CA LYS A 47 5.58 -9.44 -4.57
C LYS A 47 5.71 -8.92 -6.00
N GLU A 48 4.59 -8.72 -6.71
CA GLU A 48 4.57 -8.29 -8.12
C GLU A 48 4.93 -6.82 -8.27
N GLU A 49 4.27 -5.96 -7.52
CA GLU A 49 4.47 -4.51 -7.59
C GLU A 49 5.71 -4.01 -6.83
N VAL A 50 6.11 -4.65 -5.72
CA VAL A 50 7.20 -4.15 -4.87
C VAL A 50 8.41 -5.07 -4.87
N GLY A 51 8.23 -6.35 -5.18
CA GLY A 51 9.27 -7.36 -5.13
C GLY A 51 9.56 -7.88 -3.71
N ILE A 52 8.63 -7.69 -2.77
CA ILE A 52 8.72 -8.19 -1.40
C ILE A 52 7.86 -9.44 -1.26
N THR A 53 8.48 -10.59 -0.98
CA THR A 53 7.76 -11.84 -0.73
C THR A 53 7.48 -11.98 0.76
N ILE A 54 6.21 -12.07 1.12
CA ILE A 54 5.74 -12.27 2.49
C ILE A 54 4.75 -13.42 2.56
N ARG A 55 4.50 -13.90 3.78
CA ARG A 55 3.36 -14.79 4.04
C ARG A 55 2.12 -13.95 4.34
N ALA A 56 0.96 -14.38 3.85
CA ALA A 56 -0.31 -13.67 4.05
C ALA A 56 -0.63 -13.42 5.54
N GLU A 57 -0.22 -14.36 6.41
CA GLU A 57 -0.42 -14.27 7.87
C GLU A 57 0.42 -13.16 8.52
N SER A 58 1.40 -12.62 7.81
CA SER A 58 2.23 -11.48 8.28
C SER A 58 1.54 -10.14 8.06
N LEU A 59 0.43 -10.11 7.33
CA LEU A 59 -0.37 -8.93 7.08
C LEU A 59 -1.35 -8.66 8.21
N VAL A 60 -1.42 -7.42 8.63
CA VAL A 60 -2.40 -6.93 9.62
C VAL A 60 -3.54 -6.25 8.88
N ASP A 61 -4.75 -6.80 8.92
CA ASP A 61 -5.94 -6.14 8.37
C ASP A 61 -6.33 -4.95 9.27
N MET A 62 -5.93 -3.75 8.85
CA MET A 62 -6.23 -2.52 9.58
C MET A 62 -7.72 -2.16 9.54
N THR A 63 -8.40 -2.47 8.44
CA THR A 63 -9.84 -2.21 8.31
C THR A 63 -10.64 -3.08 9.27
N GLU A 64 -10.29 -4.36 9.41
CA GLU A 64 -10.91 -5.25 10.39
C GLU A 64 -10.63 -4.79 11.83
N GLN A 65 -9.38 -4.41 12.14
CA GLN A 65 -9.03 -3.93 13.48
C GLN A 65 -9.78 -2.66 13.90
N VAL A 66 -10.06 -1.76 12.95
CA VAL A 66 -10.76 -0.50 13.24
C VAL A 66 -12.27 -0.65 13.18
N TYR A 67 -12.79 -1.39 12.22
CA TYR A 67 -14.23 -1.48 11.97
C TYR A 67 -14.91 -2.70 12.64
N GLY A 68 -14.15 -3.73 12.99
CA GLY A 68 -14.65 -4.93 13.69
C GLY A 68 -15.78 -5.63 12.94
N GLY A 69 -15.67 -5.74 11.61
CA GLY A 69 -16.69 -6.34 10.74
C GLY A 69 -17.92 -5.47 10.49
N ARG A 70 -18.02 -4.27 11.06
CA ARG A 70 -19.15 -3.34 10.84
C ARG A 70 -19.22 -2.87 9.38
N TYR A 71 -18.08 -2.67 8.73
CA TYR A 71 -17.94 -2.31 7.33
C TYR A 71 -17.00 -3.30 6.64
N PRO A 72 -17.24 -3.67 5.37
CA PRO A 72 -16.38 -4.62 4.65
C PRO A 72 -14.98 -4.04 4.35
N GLY A 73 -14.86 -2.71 4.30
CA GLY A 73 -13.65 -1.98 4.02
C GLY A 73 -13.88 -0.47 3.99
N MET A 74 -12.94 0.26 3.43
CA MET A 74 -13.04 1.68 3.15
C MET A 74 -13.75 1.88 1.79
N TYR A 75 -14.70 2.80 1.71
CA TYR A 75 -15.36 3.17 0.46
C TYR A 75 -14.71 4.44 -0.10
N PRO A 76 -14.06 4.38 -1.29
CA PRO A 76 -13.41 5.57 -1.87
C PRO A 76 -14.40 6.61 -2.37
N SER A 77 -15.56 6.18 -2.90
CA SER A 77 -16.60 7.08 -3.43
C SER A 77 -17.98 6.41 -3.45
N PRO A 78 -18.65 6.27 -2.29
CA PRO A 78 -19.91 5.52 -2.19
C PRO A 78 -21.09 6.16 -2.95
N GLY A 79 -20.97 7.41 -3.37
CA GLY A 79 -21.93 8.06 -4.26
C GLY A 79 -21.68 7.79 -5.75
N GLY A 80 -20.52 7.25 -6.12
CA GLY A 80 -20.11 7.02 -7.51
C GLY A 80 -19.90 5.57 -7.88
N CYS A 81 -19.52 4.73 -6.90
CA CYS A 81 -19.27 3.32 -7.11
C CYS A 81 -19.55 2.51 -5.84
N ASP A 82 -19.64 1.20 -6.00
CA ASP A 82 -19.83 0.21 -4.93
C ASP A 82 -18.50 -0.43 -4.47
N GLU A 83 -17.37 0.05 -4.97
CA GLU A 83 -16.04 -0.40 -4.61
C GLU A 83 -15.80 -0.22 -3.10
N TYR A 84 -15.27 -1.26 -2.46
CA TYR A 84 -14.68 -1.13 -1.14
C TYR A 84 -13.26 -1.71 -1.12
N ILE A 85 -12.42 -1.17 -0.25
CA ILE A 85 -11.00 -1.49 -0.20
C ILE A 85 -10.62 -1.93 1.20
N LYS A 86 -10.00 -3.11 1.33
CA LYS A 86 -9.36 -3.55 2.57
C LYS A 86 -7.93 -3.04 2.61
N LEU A 87 -7.53 -2.50 3.76
CA LEU A 87 -6.21 -1.91 3.97
C LEU A 87 -5.39 -2.78 4.91
N PHE A 88 -4.29 -3.30 4.39
CA PHE A 88 -3.37 -4.17 5.11
C PHE A 88 -2.07 -3.46 5.45
N LEU A 89 -1.51 -3.78 6.61
CA LEU A 89 -0.21 -3.32 7.04
C LEU A 89 0.77 -4.49 7.08
N TYR A 90 1.93 -4.30 6.46
CA TYR A 90 3.12 -5.09 6.67
C TYR A 90 4.26 -4.20 7.17
N GLU A 91 4.95 -4.63 8.22
CA GLU A 91 6.11 -3.91 8.77
C GLU A 91 7.32 -4.84 8.82
N GLN A 92 8.49 -4.32 8.43
CA GLN A 92 9.77 -5.00 8.60
C GLN A 92 10.91 -4.02 8.85
N ASP A 93 11.93 -4.49 9.56
CA ASP A 93 13.18 -3.78 9.71
C ASP A 93 14.08 -4.07 8.51
N VAL A 94 14.73 -3.03 7.99
CA VAL A 94 15.62 -3.12 6.84
C VAL A 94 16.90 -2.35 7.08
N SER A 95 18.00 -2.78 6.43
CA SER A 95 19.25 -1.99 6.39
C SER A 95 19.10 -0.78 5.46
N ALA A 96 20.02 0.17 5.57
CA ALA A 96 20.06 1.33 4.68
C ALA A 96 20.25 0.91 3.21
N GLU A 97 21.08 -0.11 2.96
CA GLU A 97 21.32 -0.66 1.62
C GLU A 97 20.05 -1.32 1.05
N GLN A 98 19.30 -2.06 1.88
CA GLN A 98 18.03 -2.65 1.47
C GLN A 98 17.00 -1.56 1.15
N LEU A 99 16.88 -0.53 2.01
CA LEU A 99 15.99 0.59 1.76
C LEU A 99 16.34 1.30 0.45
N ASP A 100 17.62 1.54 0.21
CA ASP A 100 18.11 2.20 -1.00
C ASP A 100 17.84 1.39 -2.27
N SER A 101 17.88 0.06 -2.17
CA SER A 101 17.61 -0.84 -3.30
C SER A 101 16.18 -0.77 -3.85
N PHE A 102 15.23 -0.21 -3.09
CA PHE A 102 13.87 0.02 -3.57
C PHE A 102 13.70 1.33 -4.36
N LYS A 103 14.58 2.32 -4.16
CA LYS A 103 14.43 3.64 -4.77
C LYS A 103 14.57 3.58 -6.29
N GLY A 104 13.52 3.96 -7.01
CA GLY A 104 13.51 3.98 -8.47
C GLY A 104 13.55 2.60 -9.12
N LYS A 105 13.40 1.52 -8.37
CA LYS A 105 13.38 0.15 -8.90
C LYS A 105 12.19 0.00 -9.84
N ALA A 106 12.43 -0.52 -11.04
CA ALA A 106 11.38 -0.92 -11.97
C ALA A 106 10.82 -2.29 -11.56
N THR A 107 9.51 -2.39 -11.52
CA THR A 107 8.75 -3.58 -11.13
C THR A 107 7.47 -3.68 -11.98
N GLY A 108 6.52 -4.53 -11.58
CA GLY A 108 5.31 -4.84 -12.33
C GLY A 108 5.52 -5.98 -13.34
N LEU A 109 4.44 -6.42 -13.94
CA LEU A 109 4.43 -7.50 -14.92
C LEU A 109 4.61 -6.92 -16.34
N MET A 110 5.87 -6.65 -16.72
CA MET A 110 6.21 -6.02 -18.02
C MET A 110 5.65 -6.77 -19.22
N GLU A 111 5.53 -8.11 -19.13
CA GLU A 111 4.95 -8.95 -20.18
C GLU A 111 3.44 -8.72 -20.36
N GLU A 112 2.79 -8.22 -19.31
CA GLU A 112 1.37 -7.81 -19.30
C GLU A 112 1.17 -6.32 -19.57
N GLY A 113 2.25 -5.58 -19.82
CA GLY A 113 2.23 -4.13 -20.08
C GLY A 113 2.17 -3.29 -18.82
N GLU A 114 2.41 -3.87 -17.66
CA GLU A 114 2.44 -3.18 -16.40
C GLU A 114 3.84 -2.66 -16.08
N TYR A 115 3.99 -1.34 -16.10
CA TYR A 115 5.25 -0.64 -15.84
C TYR A 115 5.12 0.18 -14.56
N ILE A 116 5.77 -0.29 -13.49
CA ILE A 116 5.76 0.34 -12.18
C ILE A 116 7.18 0.79 -11.83
N SER A 117 7.32 1.95 -11.22
CA SER A 117 8.56 2.37 -10.55
C SER A 117 8.29 2.61 -9.06
N LEU A 118 9.25 2.24 -8.21
CA LEU A 118 9.10 2.37 -6.77
C LEU A 118 9.61 3.72 -6.27
N LYS A 119 8.85 4.34 -5.37
CA LYS A 119 9.22 5.54 -4.64
C LYS A 119 9.23 5.25 -3.13
N VAL A 120 10.38 5.47 -2.48
CA VAL A 120 10.53 5.34 -1.02
C VAL A 120 10.34 6.70 -0.39
N VAL A 121 9.44 6.80 0.58
CA VAL A 121 9.05 8.06 1.23
C VAL A 121 9.11 7.89 2.74
N GLU A 122 9.64 8.89 3.47
CA GLU A 122 9.48 8.93 4.92
C GLU A 122 7.98 9.02 5.25
N LEU A 123 7.53 8.20 6.21
CA LEU A 123 6.10 8.07 6.51
C LEU A 123 5.45 9.41 6.88
N ASP A 124 6.18 10.28 7.58
CA ASP A 124 5.68 11.59 8.00
C ASP A 124 5.43 12.55 6.83
N ARG A 125 6.02 12.27 5.66
CA ARG A 125 5.85 13.05 4.44
C ARG A 125 4.84 12.45 3.46
N LEU A 126 4.22 11.33 3.79
CA LEU A 126 3.33 10.60 2.87
C LEU A 126 2.24 11.50 2.27
N ILE A 127 1.63 12.36 3.10
CA ILE A 127 0.53 13.25 2.67
C ILE A 127 0.98 14.27 1.60
N GLU A 128 2.26 14.66 1.61
CA GLU A 128 2.85 15.58 0.63
C GLU A 128 3.18 14.88 -0.70
N GLU A 129 3.33 13.56 -0.69
CA GLU A 129 3.90 12.77 -1.77
C GLU A 129 2.86 12.03 -2.63
N THR A 130 1.60 12.00 -2.18
CA THR A 130 0.50 11.38 -2.94
C THR A 130 -0.85 11.98 -2.59
N SER A 131 -1.75 12.01 -3.58
CA SER A 131 -3.18 12.30 -3.41
C SER A 131 -4.05 11.04 -3.48
N ASP A 132 -3.46 9.85 -3.46
CA ASP A 132 -4.19 8.58 -3.47
C ASP A 132 -5.02 8.42 -2.20
N ALA A 133 -6.34 8.31 -2.34
CA ALA A 133 -7.27 8.13 -1.22
C ALA A 133 -6.95 6.86 -0.39
N LYS A 134 -6.46 5.79 -1.02
CA LYS A 134 -6.06 4.54 -0.33
C LYS A 134 -4.90 4.81 0.62
N ALA A 135 -3.88 5.53 0.13
CA ALA A 135 -2.69 5.89 0.91
C ALA A 135 -3.04 6.78 2.11
N LEU A 136 -3.86 7.82 1.88
CA LEU A 136 -4.29 8.75 2.94
C LEU A 136 -5.13 8.04 3.99
N CYS A 137 -6.05 7.15 3.58
CA CYS A 137 -6.85 6.35 4.49
C CYS A 137 -5.99 5.36 5.27
N ALA A 138 -5.08 4.63 4.61
CA ALA A 138 -4.16 3.69 5.26
C ALA A 138 -3.31 4.39 6.34
N PHE A 139 -2.78 5.57 6.03
CA PHE A 139 -2.03 6.38 6.97
C PHE A 139 -2.88 6.80 8.19
N THR A 140 -4.11 7.22 7.94
CA THR A 140 -5.05 7.63 9.01
C THR A 140 -5.39 6.45 9.92
N LEU A 141 -5.72 5.27 9.36
CA LEU A 141 -5.99 4.07 10.15
C LEU A 141 -4.76 3.62 10.94
N TYR A 142 -3.58 3.69 10.32
CA TYR A 142 -2.32 3.38 11.00
C TYR A 142 -2.10 4.30 12.21
N GLN A 143 -2.21 5.62 12.03
CA GLN A 143 -2.06 6.58 13.14
C GLN A 143 -3.08 6.34 14.25
N TYR A 144 -4.34 6.08 13.90
CA TYR A 144 -5.39 5.75 14.85
C TYR A 144 -5.03 4.49 15.66
N LEU A 145 -4.59 3.42 15.00
CA LEU A 145 -4.19 2.18 15.69
C LEU A 145 -2.97 2.37 16.59
N GLN A 146 -1.99 3.21 16.19
CA GLN A 146 -0.85 3.53 17.05
C GLN A 146 -1.26 4.34 18.30
N SER A 147 -2.20 5.28 18.16
CA SER A 147 -2.69 6.06 19.31
C SER A 147 -3.44 5.22 20.35
N LYS A 148 -3.95 4.04 19.98
CA LYS A 148 -4.63 3.11 20.90
C LYS A 148 -3.68 2.18 21.65
N LYS A 149 -2.41 2.12 21.25
CA LYS A 149 -1.37 1.30 21.92
C LYS A 149 -0.64 2.07 23.04
N GLN A 150 -0.84 3.36 23.13
CA GLN A 150 -0.32 4.24 24.19
C GLN A 150 -1.32 4.32 25.36
#